data_3356b16a2fa461a56728b3b706b17e1d
#
_entry.id   3356b16a2fa461a56728b3b706b17e1d
#
_cell.length_a   1.000
_cell.length_b   1.000
_cell.length_c   1.000
_cell.angle_alpha   90.00
_cell.angle_beta   90.00
_cell.angle_gamma   90.00
#
_symmetry.space_group_name_H-M   'P 1'
#
loop_
_entity.id
_entity.type
_entity.pdbx_description
1 polymer ?
#
loop_
_entity_poly.entity_id
_entity_poly.type
_entity_poly.pdbx_seq_one_letter_code
_entity_poly.pdbx_strand_id
1 'polypeptide(L)'
;NDASVALAELIAGNETVFAERMNAEAARLGLLNTRFANATGLSHPQHYSTATDLARLAAALIRDFPDNYRLYSLREYRYNSITQPNRNRLLWIDPHVDGVKTGHTDAAGWCLIASAKRGERRLMAVVLGAASDGARTTEAQKLLNYGFQAFDLVQLYPSGKPVSSLRVWKGETN
;
A
#
# COMPACT_ATOMS: atom_id res chain seq x y z
N ASN A 1 -13.27 11.80 3.07
CA ASN A 1 -12.42 12.51 4.04
C ASN A 1 -13.05 12.51 5.44
N ASP A 2 -14.36 12.84 5.56
CA ASP A 2 -15.05 12.98 6.84
C ASP A 2 -14.96 11.71 7.71
N ALA A 3 -15.16 10.54 7.12
CA ALA A 3 -15.00 9.27 7.83
C ALA A 3 -13.56 9.05 8.36
N SER A 4 -12.54 9.54 7.65
CA SER A 4 -11.15 9.45 8.12
C SER A 4 -10.91 10.35 9.33
N VAL A 5 -11.49 11.55 9.34
CA VAL A 5 -11.42 12.47 10.49
C VAL A 5 -12.17 11.87 11.67
N ALA A 6 -13.41 11.38 11.46
CA ALA A 6 -14.21 10.79 12.53
C ALA A 6 -13.52 9.57 13.17
N LEU A 7 -12.88 8.72 12.37
CA LEU A 7 -12.08 7.60 12.88
C LEU A 7 -10.82 8.07 13.62
N ALA A 8 -10.15 9.11 13.13
CA ALA A 8 -8.99 9.68 13.80
C ALA A 8 -9.34 10.24 15.18
N GLU A 9 -10.45 11.00 15.27
CA GLU A 9 -10.98 11.53 16.52
C GLU A 9 -11.41 10.41 17.48
N LEU A 10 -12.10 9.39 16.99
CA LEU A 10 -12.51 8.23 17.78
C LEU A 10 -11.30 7.49 18.38
N ILE A 11 -10.23 7.33 17.62
CA ILE A 11 -9.06 6.55 18.03
C ILE A 11 -8.10 7.35 18.92
N ALA A 12 -7.97 8.65 18.67
CA ALA A 12 -6.94 9.49 19.29
C ALA A 12 -7.46 10.74 20.02
N GLY A 13 -8.76 10.96 20.01
CA GLY A 13 -9.39 12.13 20.63
C GLY A 13 -9.40 13.36 19.74
N ASN A 14 -8.41 13.50 18.84
CA ASN A 14 -8.35 14.56 17.83
C ASN A 14 -7.44 14.17 16.67
N GLU A 15 -7.57 14.88 15.53
CA GLU A 15 -6.81 14.58 14.31
C GLU A 15 -5.30 14.83 14.45
N THR A 16 -4.87 15.81 15.24
CA THR A 16 -3.45 16.11 15.45
C THR A 16 -2.74 14.95 16.14
N VAL A 17 -3.30 14.45 17.25
CA VAL A 17 -2.76 13.30 17.97
C VAL A 17 -2.79 12.04 17.09
N PHE A 18 -3.81 11.91 16.24
CA PHE A 18 -3.84 10.80 15.29
C PHE A 18 -2.70 10.91 14.25
N ALA A 19 -2.41 12.09 13.72
CA ALA A 19 -1.30 12.32 12.81
C ALA A 19 0.07 12.02 13.48
N GLU A 20 0.23 12.30 14.77
CA GLU A 20 1.41 11.89 15.53
C GLU A 20 1.54 10.37 15.59
N ARG A 21 0.44 9.62 15.83
CA ARG A 21 0.44 8.16 15.78
C ARG A 21 0.77 7.63 14.39
N MET A 22 0.25 8.26 13.31
CA MET A 22 0.60 7.93 11.94
C MET A 22 2.12 8.10 11.70
N ASN A 23 2.72 9.16 12.21
CA ASN A 23 4.15 9.41 12.08
C ASN A 23 5.00 8.43 12.92
N ALA A 24 4.54 8.04 14.10
CA ALA A 24 5.18 7.00 14.90
C ALA A 24 5.17 5.65 14.15
N GLU A 25 4.05 5.32 13.50
CA GLU A 25 3.95 4.10 12.68
C GLU A 25 4.81 4.20 11.42
N ALA A 26 4.89 5.36 10.77
CA ALA A 26 5.80 5.60 9.66
C ALA A 26 7.28 5.35 10.07
N ALA A 27 7.69 5.84 11.23
CA ALA A 27 9.01 5.60 11.77
C ALA A 27 9.25 4.11 12.06
N ARG A 28 8.27 3.41 12.66
CA ARG A 28 8.35 1.96 12.94
C ARG A 28 8.51 1.14 11.66
N LEU A 29 7.89 1.56 10.58
CA LEU A 29 7.97 0.91 9.27
C LEU A 29 9.19 1.34 8.44
N GLY A 30 10.02 2.26 8.94
CA GLY A 30 11.20 2.76 8.26
C GLY A 30 10.86 3.65 7.05
N LEU A 31 9.76 4.41 7.11
CA LEU A 31 9.36 5.36 6.08
C LEU A 31 10.13 6.69 6.29
N LEU A 32 11.37 6.72 5.86
CA LEU A 32 12.31 7.80 6.20
C LEU A 32 11.99 9.15 5.53
N ASN A 33 11.21 9.13 4.45
CA ASN A 33 10.85 10.30 3.66
C ASN A 33 9.34 10.52 3.63
N THR A 34 8.67 10.21 4.75
CA THR A 34 7.22 10.34 4.88
C THR A 34 6.89 11.12 6.14
N ARG A 35 5.98 12.07 6.00
CA ARG A 35 5.36 12.80 7.11
C ARG A 35 3.88 12.98 6.86
N PHE A 36 3.07 12.66 7.86
CA PHE A 36 1.64 12.86 7.88
C PHE A 36 1.29 14.10 8.72
N ALA A 37 0.50 15.02 8.15
CA ALA A 37 0.01 16.21 8.84
C ALA A 37 -1.50 16.13 9.17
N ASN A 38 -2.21 15.19 8.52
CA ASN A 38 -3.64 14.96 8.73
C ASN A 38 -4.02 13.52 8.38
N ALA A 39 -5.22 13.10 8.74
CA ALA A 39 -5.74 11.75 8.50
C ALA A 39 -6.29 11.55 7.06
N THR A 40 -6.52 12.61 6.32
CA THR A 40 -7.25 12.59 5.06
C THR A 40 -6.35 12.55 3.82
N GLY A 41 -5.12 13.05 3.94
CA GLY A 41 -4.23 13.29 2.81
C GLY A 41 -4.51 14.59 2.07
N LEU A 42 -5.28 15.51 2.66
CA LEU A 42 -5.45 16.87 2.12
C LEU A 42 -4.11 17.61 2.13
N SER A 43 -3.94 18.51 1.17
CA SER A 43 -2.69 19.24 0.97
C SER A 43 -2.28 20.03 2.21
N HIS A 44 -1.03 19.81 2.63
CA HIS A 44 -0.38 20.54 3.70
C HIS A 44 1.12 20.60 3.42
N PRO A 45 1.83 21.70 3.69
CA PRO A 45 3.26 21.82 3.37
C PRO A 45 4.14 20.74 4.00
N GLN A 46 3.73 20.22 5.14
CA GLN A 46 4.44 19.14 5.85
C GLN A 46 3.85 17.74 5.60
N HIS A 47 2.93 17.56 4.64
CA HIS A 47 2.37 16.26 4.28
C HIS A 47 3.03 15.77 3.01
N TYR A 48 3.96 14.85 3.12
CA TYR A 48 4.70 14.33 1.99
C TYR A 48 5.06 12.85 2.16
N SER A 49 5.32 12.19 1.05
CA SER A 49 5.83 10.82 1.00
C SER A 49 6.59 10.56 -0.29
N THR A 50 7.13 9.37 -0.44
CA THR A 50 7.80 8.88 -1.65
C THR A 50 7.16 7.58 -2.14
N ALA A 51 7.36 7.24 -3.41
CA ALA A 51 6.88 5.99 -3.98
C ALA A 51 7.43 4.77 -3.22
N THR A 52 8.69 4.82 -2.81
CA THR A 52 9.34 3.75 -2.02
C THR A 52 8.68 3.56 -0.66
N ASP A 53 8.44 4.65 0.07
CA ASP A 53 7.82 4.59 1.39
C ASP A 53 6.37 4.13 1.31
N LEU A 54 5.61 4.61 0.32
CA LEU A 54 4.24 4.16 0.09
C LEU A 54 4.16 2.69 -0.32
N ALA A 55 5.14 2.18 -1.06
CA ALA A 55 5.23 0.75 -1.35
C ALA A 55 5.49 -0.07 -0.07
N ARG A 56 6.39 0.39 0.81
CA ARG A 56 6.63 -0.24 2.12
C ARG A 56 5.38 -0.23 3.00
N LEU A 57 4.68 0.89 3.07
CA LEU A 57 3.44 1.03 3.82
C LEU A 57 2.37 0.06 3.31
N ALA A 58 2.16 0.01 1.99
CA ALA A 58 1.20 -0.90 1.38
C ALA A 58 1.58 -2.38 1.59
N ALA A 59 2.88 -2.72 1.52
CA ALA A 59 3.36 -4.07 1.83
C ALA A 59 3.07 -4.46 3.28
N ALA A 60 3.30 -3.56 4.23
CA ALA A 60 2.99 -3.76 5.64
C ALA A 60 1.49 -3.96 5.86
N LEU A 61 0.65 -3.13 5.23
CA LEU A 61 -0.81 -3.26 5.30
C LEU A 61 -1.29 -4.65 4.82
N ILE A 62 -0.78 -5.12 3.69
CA ILE A 62 -1.15 -6.43 3.12
C ILE A 62 -0.70 -7.57 4.03
N ARG A 63 0.51 -7.48 4.60
CA ARG A 63 1.11 -8.51 5.45
C ARG A 63 0.45 -8.57 6.83
N ASP A 64 0.25 -7.42 7.46
CA ASP A 64 -0.12 -7.32 8.86
C ASP A 64 -1.64 -7.32 9.07
N PHE A 65 -2.41 -6.93 8.05
CA PHE A 65 -3.87 -6.81 8.11
C PHE A 65 -4.57 -7.49 6.91
N PRO A 66 -4.32 -8.79 6.63
CA PRO A 66 -4.83 -9.45 5.43
C PRO A 66 -6.37 -9.48 5.37
N ASP A 67 -7.05 -9.61 6.49
CA ASP A 67 -8.52 -9.63 6.54
C ASP A 67 -9.12 -8.25 6.23
N ASN A 68 -8.54 -7.18 6.76
CA ASN A 68 -8.96 -5.81 6.47
C ASN A 68 -8.60 -5.43 5.02
N TYR A 69 -7.49 -5.97 4.50
CA TYR A 69 -7.05 -5.71 3.14
C TYR A 69 -8.07 -6.12 2.08
N ARG A 70 -8.89 -7.13 2.33
CA ARG A 70 -9.98 -7.56 1.42
C ARG A 70 -10.97 -6.44 1.09
N LEU A 71 -11.12 -5.45 1.97
CA LEU A 71 -11.99 -4.29 1.73
C LEU A 71 -11.53 -3.43 0.55
N TYR A 72 -10.24 -3.44 0.24
CA TYR A 72 -9.68 -2.64 -0.86
C TYR A 72 -10.02 -3.19 -2.25
N SER A 73 -10.41 -4.47 -2.35
CA SER A 73 -10.85 -5.11 -3.58
C SER A 73 -12.34 -4.89 -3.90
N LEU A 74 -13.10 -4.33 -2.97
CA LEU A 74 -14.52 -4.05 -3.20
C LEU A 74 -14.66 -3.02 -4.33
N ARG A 75 -15.39 -3.41 -5.37
CA ARG A 75 -15.63 -2.55 -6.55
C ARG A 75 -16.60 -1.41 -6.25
N GLU A 76 -17.56 -1.66 -5.38
CA GLU A 76 -18.53 -0.67 -4.96
C GLU A 76 -18.94 -0.88 -3.51
N TYR A 77 -19.44 0.17 -2.88
CA TYR A 77 -20.00 0.14 -1.54
C TYR A 77 -21.33 0.87 -1.53
N ARG A 78 -22.35 0.19 -0.99
CA ARG A 78 -23.70 0.75 -0.86
C ARG A 78 -24.01 1.04 0.60
N TYR A 79 -24.36 2.28 0.89
CA TYR A 79 -24.82 2.71 2.20
C TYR A 79 -25.94 3.72 2.04
N ASN A 80 -26.99 3.62 2.86
CA ASN A 80 -28.13 4.54 2.88
C ASN A 80 -28.70 4.81 1.46
N SER A 81 -28.91 3.75 0.67
CA SER A 81 -29.38 3.80 -0.73
C SER A 81 -28.45 4.50 -1.72
N ILE A 82 -27.25 4.92 -1.31
CA ILE A 82 -26.24 5.51 -2.16
C ILE A 82 -25.18 4.45 -2.50
N THR A 83 -25.00 4.19 -3.78
CA THR A 83 -23.93 3.29 -4.28
C THR A 83 -22.75 4.14 -4.74
N GLN A 84 -21.56 3.88 -4.20
CA GLN A 84 -20.32 4.56 -4.57
C GLN A 84 -19.36 3.55 -5.18
N PRO A 85 -18.91 3.75 -6.44
CA PRO A 85 -17.89 2.90 -7.05
C PRO A 85 -16.51 3.20 -6.44
N ASN A 86 -15.68 2.17 -6.37
CA ASN A 86 -14.27 2.34 -6.03
C ASN A 86 -13.60 3.18 -7.13
N ARG A 87 -12.74 4.12 -6.75
CA ARG A 87 -12.02 4.99 -7.69
C ARG A 87 -10.81 4.31 -8.35
N ASN A 88 -10.41 3.14 -7.86
CA ASN A 88 -9.35 2.35 -8.49
C ASN A 88 -9.92 1.57 -9.70
N ARG A 89 -9.80 2.13 -10.89
CA ARG A 89 -10.33 1.54 -12.13
C ARG A 89 -9.69 0.21 -12.49
N LEU A 90 -8.48 -0.09 -12.01
CA LEU A 90 -7.82 -1.36 -12.29
C LEU A 90 -8.59 -2.57 -11.75
N LEU A 91 -9.43 -2.40 -10.72
CA LEU A 91 -10.30 -3.45 -10.21
C LEU A 91 -11.29 -4.00 -11.25
N TRP A 92 -11.62 -3.23 -12.28
CA TRP A 92 -12.48 -3.66 -13.39
C TRP A 92 -11.69 -4.12 -14.62
N ILE A 93 -10.46 -3.62 -14.78
CA ILE A 93 -9.63 -3.84 -15.97
C ILE A 93 -8.80 -5.13 -15.84
N ASP A 94 -8.21 -5.37 -14.66
CA ASP A 94 -7.37 -6.56 -14.40
C ASP A 94 -7.96 -7.36 -13.22
N PRO A 95 -8.44 -8.59 -13.45
CA PRO A 95 -9.03 -9.43 -12.40
C PRO A 95 -8.05 -9.86 -11.31
N HIS A 96 -6.77 -9.67 -11.51
CA HIS A 96 -5.73 -9.98 -10.52
C HIS A 96 -5.43 -8.80 -9.58
N VAL A 97 -5.96 -7.60 -9.90
CA VAL A 97 -5.81 -6.42 -9.04
C VAL A 97 -6.79 -6.50 -7.87
N ASP A 98 -6.27 -6.30 -6.65
CA ASP A 98 -7.01 -6.41 -5.40
C ASP A 98 -6.88 -5.20 -4.46
N GLY A 99 -6.27 -4.12 -4.93
CA GLY A 99 -6.09 -2.87 -4.15
C GLY A 99 -5.22 -1.86 -4.89
N VAL A 100 -4.75 -0.81 -4.29
CA VAL A 100 -4.86 -0.47 -2.87
C VAL A 100 -5.62 0.86 -2.70
N LYS A 101 -5.03 1.98 -3.11
CA LYS A 101 -5.60 3.31 -2.81
C LYS A 101 -5.28 4.33 -3.89
N THR A 102 -6.30 5.12 -4.20
CA THR A 102 -6.18 6.31 -5.06
C THR A 102 -6.08 7.58 -4.22
N GLY A 103 -5.41 8.59 -4.73
CA GLY A 103 -5.37 9.92 -4.18
C GLY A 103 -5.40 10.98 -5.28
N HIS A 104 -5.91 12.16 -4.97
CA HIS A 104 -5.84 13.33 -5.84
C HIS A 104 -5.94 14.60 -5.01
N THR A 105 -5.02 15.51 -5.24
CA THR A 105 -5.11 16.94 -4.90
C THR A 105 -4.44 17.72 -6.03
N ASP A 106 -4.74 19.02 -6.15
CA ASP A 106 -4.12 19.86 -7.19
C ASP A 106 -2.58 19.88 -7.06
N ALA A 107 -2.08 19.85 -5.84
CA ALA A 107 -0.64 19.85 -5.57
C ALA A 107 0.03 18.48 -5.86
N ALA A 108 -0.65 17.37 -5.55
CA ALA A 108 -0.08 16.02 -5.69
C ALA A 108 -0.34 15.39 -7.08
N GLY A 109 -1.26 15.94 -7.87
CA GLY A 109 -1.75 15.30 -9.08
C GLY A 109 -2.51 14.00 -8.77
N TRP A 110 -2.65 13.15 -9.75
CA TRP A 110 -3.37 11.89 -9.65
C TRP A 110 -2.43 10.76 -9.21
N CYS A 111 -2.73 10.16 -8.07
CA CYS A 111 -1.88 9.13 -7.45
C CYS A 111 -2.63 7.79 -7.34
N LEU A 112 -1.89 6.68 -7.47
CA LEU A 112 -2.42 5.33 -7.31
C LEU A 112 -1.34 4.41 -6.75
N ILE A 113 -1.67 3.69 -5.70
CA ILE A 113 -0.99 2.46 -5.32
C ILE A 113 -1.87 1.32 -5.81
N ALA A 114 -1.36 0.49 -6.71
CA ALA A 114 -2.04 -0.69 -7.20
C ALA A 114 -1.31 -1.96 -6.75
N SER A 115 -2.05 -3.02 -6.40
CA SER A 115 -1.52 -4.33 -6.10
C SER A 115 -2.23 -5.37 -6.94
N ALA A 116 -1.48 -6.32 -7.48
CA ALA A 116 -2.01 -7.46 -8.20
C ALA A 116 -1.34 -8.76 -7.74
N LYS A 117 -2.12 -9.84 -7.66
CA LYS A 117 -1.62 -11.19 -7.35
C LYS A 117 -1.92 -12.15 -8.51
N ARG A 118 -0.86 -12.73 -9.11
CA ARG A 118 -0.96 -13.76 -10.17
C ARG A 118 -0.27 -15.03 -9.66
N GLY A 119 -1.06 -16.06 -9.36
CA GLY A 119 -0.58 -17.24 -8.65
C GLY A 119 0.00 -16.87 -7.28
N GLU A 120 1.22 -17.29 -6.98
CA GLU A 120 1.90 -16.96 -5.72
C GLU A 120 2.63 -15.61 -5.76
N ARG A 121 2.72 -14.98 -6.93
CA ARG A 121 3.43 -13.70 -7.08
C ARG A 121 2.49 -12.51 -6.85
N ARG A 122 2.90 -11.62 -5.96
CA ARG A 122 2.28 -10.32 -5.76
C ARG A 122 3.24 -9.21 -6.16
N LEU A 123 2.75 -8.27 -6.95
CA LEU A 123 3.47 -7.05 -7.30
C LEU A 123 2.65 -5.83 -6.91
N MET A 124 3.35 -4.74 -6.67
CA MET A 124 2.76 -3.43 -6.42
C MET A 124 3.36 -2.40 -7.38
N ALA A 125 2.52 -1.50 -7.86
CA ALA A 125 2.91 -0.32 -8.61
C ALA A 125 2.49 0.93 -7.83
N VAL A 126 3.39 1.89 -7.71
CA VAL A 126 3.12 3.19 -7.10
C VAL A 126 3.32 4.27 -8.15
N VAL A 127 2.26 4.97 -8.49
CA VAL A 127 2.25 6.09 -9.43
C VAL A 127 1.86 7.35 -8.68
N LEU A 128 2.70 8.38 -8.75
CA LEU A 128 2.50 9.67 -8.11
C LEU A 128 2.54 10.78 -9.18
N GLY A 129 1.73 11.81 -9.02
CA GLY A 129 1.79 13.01 -9.85
C GLY A 129 1.35 12.81 -11.29
N ALA A 130 0.52 11.82 -11.60
CA ALA A 130 -0.01 11.66 -12.95
C ALA A 130 -0.94 12.81 -13.34
N ALA A 131 -1.01 13.12 -14.66
CA ALA A 131 -1.79 14.23 -15.17
C ALA A 131 -3.33 14.01 -15.13
N SER A 132 -3.78 12.75 -15.02
CA SER A 132 -5.20 12.43 -14.99
C SER A 132 -5.48 11.07 -14.33
N ASP A 133 -6.75 10.82 -14.00
CA ASP A 133 -7.23 9.52 -13.53
C ASP A 133 -6.92 8.38 -14.51
N GLY A 134 -7.10 8.63 -15.81
CA GLY A 134 -6.74 7.67 -16.86
C GLY A 134 -5.23 7.41 -16.90
N ALA A 135 -4.41 8.47 -16.79
CA ALA A 135 -2.96 8.33 -16.82
C ALA A 135 -2.43 7.50 -15.66
N ARG A 136 -2.84 7.77 -14.41
CA ARG A 136 -2.41 6.94 -13.25
C ARG A 136 -2.80 5.47 -13.40
N THR A 137 -3.99 5.21 -13.97
CA THR A 137 -4.49 3.85 -14.21
C THR A 137 -3.63 3.14 -15.26
N THR A 138 -3.37 3.79 -16.39
CA THR A 138 -2.56 3.24 -17.48
C THR A 138 -1.12 2.98 -17.06
N GLU A 139 -0.49 3.94 -16.37
CA GLU A 139 0.89 3.79 -15.93
C GLU A 139 1.04 2.70 -14.86
N ALA A 140 0.10 2.60 -13.91
CA ALA A 140 0.12 1.52 -12.92
C ALA A 140 -0.05 0.14 -13.60
N GLN A 141 -0.93 0.02 -14.59
CA GLN A 141 -1.11 -1.23 -15.35
C GLN A 141 0.16 -1.61 -16.14
N LYS A 142 0.81 -0.63 -16.80
CA LYS A 142 2.09 -0.87 -17.51
C LYS A 142 3.16 -1.39 -16.55
N LEU A 143 3.31 -0.77 -15.37
CA LEU A 143 4.29 -1.18 -14.36
C LEU A 143 4.03 -2.59 -13.85
N LEU A 144 2.76 -2.93 -13.54
CA LEU A 144 2.39 -4.28 -13.10
C LEU A 144 2.69 -5.31 -14.19
N ASN A 145 2.28 -5.04 -15.43
CA ASN A 145 2.53 -5.95 -16.56
C ASN A 145 4.02 -6.13 -16.81
N TYR A 146 4.80 -5.05 -16.82
CA TYR A 146 6.24 -5.11 -16.93
C TYR A 146 6.85 -5.99 -15.83
N GLY A 147 6.47 -5.76 -14.58
CA GLY A 147 6.97 -6.55 -13.46
C GLY A 147 6.64 -8.05 -13.56
N PHE A 148 5.43 -8.38 -14.01
CA PHE A 148 5.05 -9.79 -14.19
C PHE A 148 5.71 -10.45 -15.41
N GLN A 149 6.09 -9.69 -16.43
CA GLN A 149 6.74 -10.20 -17.65
C GLN A 149 8.26 -10.26 -17.54
N ALA A 150 8.87 -9.24 -16.92
CA ALA A 150 10.32 -9.07 -16.92
C ALA A 150 11.04 -9.76 -15.75
N PHE A 151 10.31 -10.11 -14.68
CA PHE A 151 10.90 -10.66 -13.46
C PHE A 151 10.18 -11.92 -13.04
N ASP A 152 10.94 -12.90 -12.55
CA ASP A 152 10.42 -14.07 -11.88
C ASP A 152 10.89 -14.13 -10.43
N LEU A 153 10.07 -14.76 -9.58
CA LEU A 153 10.42 -15.04 -8.19
C LEU A 153 10.99 -16.45 -8.11
N VAL A 154 12.28 -16.56 -7.82
CA VAL A 154 12.94 -17.84 -7.62
C VAL A 154 13.21 -18.04 -6.13
N GLN A 155 12.63 -19.08 -5.54
CA GLN A 155 12.94 -19.48 -4.18
C GLN A 155 14.25 -20.23 -4.16
N LEU A 156 15.32 -19.61 -3.66
CA LEU A 156 16.64 -20.24 -3.57
C LEU A 156 16.68 -21.29 -2.45
N TYR A 157 16.07 -20.99 -1.30
CA TYR A 157 16.04 -21.88 -0.14
C TYR A 157 14.66 -21.85 0.53
N PRO A 158 14.16 -23.00 1.00
CA PRO A 158 12.92 -23.06 1.77
C PRO A 158 13.07 -22.33 3.10
N SER A 159 12.04 -21.57 3.48
CA SER A 159 12.01 -20.91 4.79
C SER A 159 12.09 -21.93 5.94
N GLY A 160 12.85 -21.61 6.98
CA GLY A 160 12.99 -22.45 8.17
C GLY A 160 13.83 -23.71 8.01
N LYS A 161 14.43 -23.95 6.84
CA LYS A 161 15.36 -25.07 6.65
C LYS A 161 16.81 -24.57 6.65
N PRO A 162 17.74 -25.27 7.33
CA PRO A 162 19.15 -24.92 7.30
C PRO A 162 19.67 -25.07 5.87
N VAL A 163 20.39 -24.07 5.39
CA VAL A 163 21.04 -24.07 4.06
C VAL A 163 22.32 -24.89 4.09
N SER A 164 23.02 -24.85 5.23
CA SER A 164 24.24 -25.63 5.47
C SER A 164 24.44 -25.76 6.97
N SER A 165 25.08 -26.84 7.38
CA SER A 165 25.56 -27.04 8.76
C SER A 165 27.08 -27.06 8.77
N LEU A 166 27.66 -26.27 9.66
CA LEU A 166 29.10 -26.26 9.87
C LEU A 166 29.43 -26.98 11.17
N ARG A 167 30.39 -27.92 11.10
CA ARG A 167 30.87 -28.59 12.29
C ARG A 167 31.79 -27.66 13.06
N VAL A 168 31.38 -27.31 14.27
CA VAL A 168 32.19 -26.43 15.15
C VAL A 168 33.10 -27.30 15.99
N TRP A 169 34.41 -27.01 15.98
CA TRP A 169 35.38 -27.72 16.81
C TRP A 169 35.06 -27.52 18.29
N LYS A 170 34.90 -28.61 19.04
CA LYS A 170 34.44 -28.62 20.44
C LYS A 170 33.04 -28.04 20.70
N GLY A 171 32.17 -27.98 19.69
CA GLY A 171 30.75 -27.68 19.90
C GLY A 171 30.04 -28.89 20.54
N GLU A 172 29.19 -28.63 21.55
CA GLU A 172 28.45 -29.67 22.27
C GLU A 172 27.20 -30.16 21.52
N THR A 173 26.66 -29.34 20.63
CA THR A 173 25.47 -29.65 19.79
C THR A 173 25.65 -29.16 18.34
N ASN A 174 25.00 -29.84 17.40
CA ASN A 174 24.89 -29.43 15.98
C ASN A 174 23.78 -28.41 15.80
#